data_0d507c6c4584379c8a4e3ed8ced4cee2
#
_entry.id   0d507c6c4584379c8a4e3ed8ced4cee2
#
_cell.length_a   1.000
_cell.length_b   1.000
_cell.length_c   1.000
_cell.angle_alpha   90.00
_cell.angle_beta   90.00
_cell.angle_gamma   90.00
#
_symmetry.space_group_name_H-M   'P 1'
#
loop_
_entity.id
_entity.type
_entity.pdbx_description
1 polymer ?
#
loop_
_entity_poly.entity_id
_entity_poly.type
_entity_poly.pdbx_seq_one_letter_code
_entity_poly.pdbx_strand_id
1 'polypeptide(L)'
;MKVKIFLSIYLVIMVFLSTNIRAQDSSSVKKSASVKTIWDIPHKTLWEKWMWIHRSITFGITKEQKINYDTAYITSYHKKLVITLPISSRFLQFSLIDFKSGNKLTFAPNLEYDLGISLSSRWASFIVNTGVKVYGGDLDTKGKTKYQDYQLNLYGRKFTTDMFVQYYNGFYVKNSQSFTNYVSDKPYVIRSDVFALNIGVSSYYIVNHRRFSYQNSFSFVERQKKSAGSFLIGLYYSYFNADGNSTLVDSPFRVSFDTLSLIKNGHTNNFGLNLGYIYTLVFLKKFYITGSLVQGIGGEQIGYQRDDNSIYHQLVGGAGKLNARAALGYDSGNYFIGGMGMIDYYLLKGSWNSTFDYSFGKFMIYSGYRFSVLKKERKLLRRLKLIDY
;
A
#
# COMPACT_ATOMS: atom_id res chain seq x y z
N MET A 1 20.83 -0.84 -15.26
CA MET A 1 19.41 -0.68 -15.59
C MET A 1 18.50 -0.57 -14.35
N LYS A 2 18.75 -1.30 -13.26
CA LYS A 2 17.91 -1.33 -12.03
C LYS A 2 17.95 -0.03 -11.20
N VAL A 3 19.04 0.72 -11.18
CA VAL A 3 19.15 2.02 -10.48
C VAL A 3 18.31 3.12 -11.14
N LYS A 4 18.13 3.08 -12.47
CA LYS A 4 17.29 4.06 -13.21
C LYS A 4 15.79 3.91 -12.90
N ILE A 5 15.32 2.70 -12.62
CA ILE A 5 13.91 2.44 -12.26
C ILE A 5 13.61 2.98 -10.85
N PHE A 6 14.53 2.84 -9.91
CA PHE A 6 14.40 3.41 -8.56
C PHE A 6 14.36 4.94 -8.59
N LEU A 7 15.19 5.56 -9.45
CA LEU A 7 15.17 7.00 -9.66
C LEU A 7 13.83 7.47 -10.25
N SER A 8 13.26 6.70 -11.19
CA SER A 8 11.99 7.05 -11.84
C SER A 8 10.81 6.99 -10.89
N ILE A 9 10.73 6.00 -10.00
CA ILE A 9 9.64 5.87 -9.01
C ILE A 9 9.71 7.02 -7.99
N TYR A 10 10.91 7.38 -7.54
CA TYR A 10 11.10 8.49 -6.62
C TYR A 10 10.81 9.84 -7.29
N LEU A 11 11.16 9.99 -8.58
CA LEU A 11 10.85 11.19 -9.37
C LEU A 11 9.33 11.36 -9.56
N VAL A 12 8.59 10.27 -9.76
CA VAL A 12 7.12 10.30 -9.88
C VAL A 12 6.48 10.75 -8.57
N ILE A 13 6.93 10.26 -7.42
CA ILE A 13 6.45 10.70 -6.10
C ILE A 13 6.76 12.19 -5.89
N MET A 14 7.93 12.66 -6.35
CA MET A 14 8.34 14.06 -6.22
C MET A 14 7.61 15.01 -7.16
N VAL A 15 7.30 14.58 -8.37
CA VAL A 15 6.49 15.36 -9.33
C VAL A 15 5.07 15.54 -8.79
N PHE A 16 4.47 14.50 -8.19
CA PHE A 16 3.14 14.59 -7.57
C PHE A 16 3.09 15.55 -6.37
N LEU A 17 4.12 15.57 -5.55
CA LEU A 17 4.21 16.53 -4.43
C LEU A 17 4.43 17.98 -4.91
N SER A 18 5.03 18.17 -6.09
CA SER A 18 5.30 19.51 -6.62
C SER A 18 4.14 20.12 -7.43
N THR A 19 3.26 19.32 -8.02
CA THR A 19 2.14 19.82 -8.83
C THR A 19 0.96 20.34 -8.00
N ASN A 20 0.81 19.90 -6.74
CA ASN A 20 -0.25 20.38 -5.86
C ASN A 20 0.05 21.72 -5.14
N ILE A 21 1.25 22.31 -5.29
CA ILE A 21 1.64 23.58 -4.64
C ILE A 21 1.41 24.81 -5.55
N ARG A 22 1.02 24.62 -6.82
CA ARG A 22 0.85 25.73 -7.79
C ARG A 22 -0.54 26.34 -7.93
N ALA A 23 -1.50 25.98 -7.09
CA ALA A 23 -2.84 26.54 -7.16
C ALA A 23 -3.20 27.35 -5.91
N GLN A 24 -2.45 28.41 -5.62
CA GLN A 24 -2.96 29.58 -4.89
C GLN A 24 -1.88 30.66 -4.80
N ASP A 25 -1.88 31.55 -5.78
CA ASP A 25 -1.20 32.83 -5.64
C ASP A 25 -2.23 33.93 -5.91
N SER A 26 -2.72 34.53 -4.84
CA SER A 26 -3.18 35.93 -4.87
C SER A 26 -3.29 36.51 -3.45
N SER A 27 -2.51 37.55 -3.25
CA SER A 27 -2.70 38.69 -2.36
C SER A 27 -2.47 38.55 -0.85
N SER A 28 -1.42 39.24 -0.41
CA SER A 28 -1.26 39.98 0.85
C SER A 28 -1.36 39.23 2.17
N VAL A 29 -0.18 38.80 2.69
CA VAL A 29 0.06 38.74 4.14
C VAL A 29 1.53 39.06 4.44
N LYS A 30 1.70 39.81 5.49
CA LYS A 30 2.94 40.35 6.06
C LYS A 30 4.03 39.31 6.26
N LYS A 31 5.31 39.75 6.06
CA LYS A 31 6.55 39.01 6.35
C LYS A 31 6.51 38.36 7.73
N SER A 32 6.32 37.08 7.77
CA SER A 32 6.68 36.18 8.85
C SER A 32 7.91 35.37 8.41
N ALA A 33 8.80 35.07 9.34
CA ALA A 33 10.09 34.44 9.12
C ALA A 33 10.08 33.36 8.06
N SER A 34 10.86 33.51 6.99
CA SER A 34 10.89 32.66 5.82
C SER A 34 11.32 31.24 6.21
N VAL A 35 10.39 30.29 6.16
CA VAL A 35 10.72 28.86 6.09
C VAL A 35 11.48 28.69 4.77
N LYS A 36 12.80 28.47 4.82
CA LYS A 36 13.61 28.19 3.64
C LYS A 36 13.10 26.93 2.97
N THR A 37 12.47 27.09 1.82
CA THR A 37 12.05 25.95 1.00
C THR A 37 13.28 25.32 0.35
N ILE A 38 13.15 24.06 -0.06
CA ILE A 38 14.22 23.30 -0.74
C ILE A 38 14.69 23.98 -2.04
N TRP A 39 13.84 24.85 -2.61
CA TRP A 39 14.10 25.60 -3.85
C TRP A 39 14.92 26.87 -3.61
N ASP A 40 14.99 27.36 -2.37
CA ASP A 40 15.74 28.55 -1.98
C ASP A 40 17.23 28.26 -1.72
N ILE A 41 17.70 27.03 -1.94
CA ILE A 41 19.10 26.65 -1.75
C ILE A 41 19.83 26.85 -3.09
N PRO A 42 20.61 27.94 -3.26
CA PRO A 42 21.33 28.20 -4.50
C PRO A 42 22.42 27.12 -4.71
N HIS A 43 22.64 26.74 -5.97
CA HIS A 43 23.79 25.94 -6.45
C HIS A 43 23.89 24.47 -6.00
N LYS A 44 22.81 23.82 -5.52
CA LYS A 44 22.84 22.38 -5.28
C LYS A 44 22.28 21.60 -6.46
N THR A 45 23.04 20.59 -6.90
CA THR A 45 22.59 19.64 -7.91
C THR A 45 21.31 18.90 -7.44
N LEU A 46 20.53 18.36 -8.37
CA LEU A 46 19.34 17.53 -8.03
C LEU A 46 19.69 16.40 -7.04
N TRP A 47 20.91 15.83 -7.17
CA TRP A 47 21.43 14.82 -6.26
C TRP A 47 21.65 15.36 -4.84
N GLU A 48 22.18 16.56 -4.68
CA GLU A 48 22.41 17.18 -3.36
C GLU A 48 21.11 17.60 -2.70
N LYS A 49 20.13 18.09 -3.49
CA LYS A 49 18.76 18.35 -3.00
C LYS A 49 18.09 17.04 -2.52
N TRP A 50 18.25 15.96 -3.30
CA TRP A 50 17.78 14.64 -2.93
C TRP A 50 18.45 14.13 -1.65
N MET A 51 19.75 14.24 -1.53
CA MET A 51 20.51 13.87 -0.33
C MET A 51 20.08 14.69 0.89
N TRP A 52 19.73 15.96 0.73
CA TRP A 52 19.25 16.81 1.80
C TRP A 52 17.85 16.38 2.28
N ILE A 53 16.91 16.10 1.36
CA ILE A 53 15.58 15.54 1.68
C ILE A 53 15.74 14.20 2.39
N HIS A 54 16.53 13.32 1.82
CA HIS A 54 16.81 12.01 2.39
C HIS A 54 17.43 12.14 3.79
N ARG A 55 18.36 13.09 4.00
CA ARG A 55 18.92 13.39 5.30
C ARG A 55 17.88 13.95 6.27
N SER A 56 17.01 14.85 5.83
CA SER A 56 15.99 15.47 6.69
C SER A 56 14.95 14.44 7.14
N ILE A 57 14.46 13.59 6.23
CA ILE A 57 13.56 12.49 6.54
C ILE A 57 14.25 11.46 7.44
N THR A 58 15.48 11.04 7.08
CA THR A 58 16.25 10.07 7.88
C THR A 58 16.64 10.64 9.23
N PHE A 59 17.01 11.93 9.32
CA PHE A 59 17.37 12.57 10.57
C PHE A 59 16.18 12.70 11.52
N GLY A 60 14.99 13.01 11.02
CA GLY A 60 13.75 13.00 11.81
C GLY A 60 13.43 11.59 12.36
N ILE A 61 13.66 10.55 11.55
CA ILE A 61 13.43 9.15 11.92
C ILE A 61 14.57 8.61 12.80
N THR A 62 15.81 9.11 12.65
CA THR A 62 17.02 8.55 13.26
C THR A 62 17.44 9.21 14.57
N LYS A 63 16.92 10.42 14.89
CA LYS A 63 17.25 11.14 16.13
C LYS A 63 16.80 10.44 17.41
N GLU A 64 16.04 9.35 17.30
CA GLU A 64 15.43 8.62 18.41
C GLU A 64 16.22 7.41 18.93
N GLN A 65 17.52 7.39 18.79
CA GLN A 65 18.31 6.19 19.14
C GLN A 65 18.79 6.07 20.59
N LYS A 66 18.25 6.83 21.51
CA LYS A 66 18.21 6.37 22.89
C LYS A 66 17.20 5.23 22.96
N ILE A 67 17.54 4.12 23.65
CA ILE A 67 16.65 3.00 23.90
C ILE A 67 15.34 3.58 24.48
N ASN A 68 14.31 3.69 23.63
CA ASN A 68 13.03 4.28 24.00
C ASN A 68 11.93 3.21 23.98
N TYR A 69 12.29 2.00 24.38
CA TYR A 69 11.37 0.87 24.50
C TYR A 69 11.73 0.00 25.71
N ASP A 70 10.74 -0.71 26.22
CA ASP A 70 10.88 -1.64 27.33
C ASP A 70 11.55 -2.94 26.84
N THR A 71 12.79 -3.16 27.25
CA THR A 71 13.58 -4.35 26.86
C THR A 71 13.01 -5.64 27.42
N ALA A 72 12.11 -5.60 28.43
CA ALA A 72 11.37 -6.78 28.87
C ALA A 72 10.32 -7.23 27.84
N TYR A 73 9.80 -6.32 27.01
CA TYR A 73 8.79 -6.57 25.98
C TYR A 73 9.38 -6.78 24.58
N ILE A 74 10.49 -6.11 24.26
CA ILE A 74 11.01 -6.03 22.89
C ILE A 74 12.50 -6.32 22.87
N THR A 75 12.93 -7.09 21.85
CA THR A 75 14.34 -7.21 21.45
C THR A 75 14.48 -6.59 20.06
N SER A 76 15.48 -5.71 19.92
CA SER A 76 15.76 -5.08 18.64
C SER A 76 17.01 -5.63 17.97
N TYR A 77 16.93 -5.79 16.67
CA TYR A 77 17.98 -6.29 15.78
C TYR A 77 18.47 -5.25 14.76
N HIS A 78 18.37 -3.94 15.10
CA HIS A 78 18.79 -2.86 14.16
C HIS A 78 20.25 -2.95 13.70
N LYS A 79 21.10 -3.72 14.42
CA LYS A 79 22.50 -3.95 14.01
C LYS A 79 22.66 -5.17 13.11
N LYS A 80 21.57 -5.88 12.79
CA LYS A 80 21.54 -7.04 11.93
C LYS A 80 20.91 -6.71 10.59
N LEU A 81 21.37 -7.38 9.56
CA LEU A 81 20.70 -7.42 8.26
C LEU A 81 19.67 -8.55 8.28
N VAL A 82 18.42 -8.24 7.98
CA VAL A 82 17.33 -9.21 7.93
C VAL A 82 17.09 -9.57 6.48
N ILE A 83 17.26 -10.82 6.12
CA ILE A 83 16.95 -11.36 4.79
C ILE A 83 15.75 -12.29 4.94
N THR A 84 14.75 -12.11 4.10
CA THR A 84 13.53 -12.92 4.08
C THR A 84 13.27 -13.41 2.66
N LEU A 85 12.84 -14.65 2.54
CA LEU A 85 12.41 -15.29 1.30
C LEU A 85 10.89 -15.48 1.37
N PRO A 86 10.10 -14.55 0.83
CA PRO A 86 8.66 -14.68 0.77
C PRO A 86 8.19 -15.37 -0.51
N ILE A 87 7.16 -16.19 -0.39
CA ILE A 87 6.23 -16.52 -1.47
C ILE A 87 5.01 -15.64 -1.24
N SER A 88 4.66 -14.82 -2.19
CA SER A 88 3.61 -13.82 -2.01
C SER A 88 2.68 -13.70 -3.21
N SER A 89 1.42 -13.41 -2.93
CA SER A 89 0.44 -12.98 -3.91
C SER A 89 -0.08 -11.60 -3.55
N ARG A 90 -0.37 -10.79 -4.55
CA ARG A 90 -0.90 -9.43 -4.42
C ARG A 90 -2.09 -9.27 -5.35
N PHE A 91 -3.04 -8.44 -4.96
CA PHE A 91 -4.21 -8.18 -5.77
C PHE A 91 -4.67 -6.73 -5.63
N LEU A 92 -5.34 -6.26 -6.66
CA LEU A 92 -6.13 -5.03 -6.71
C LEU A 92 -7.45 -5.39 -7.38
N GLN A 93 -8.53 -5.43 -6.63
CA GLN A 93 -9.89 -5.73 -7.10
C GLN A 93 -10.74 -4.48 -6.94
N PHE A 94 -11.63 -4.22 -7.89
CA PHE A 94 -12.60 -3.13 -7.78
C PHE A 94 -13.98 -3.55 -8.26
N SER A 95 -14.99 -2.81 -7.86
CA SER A 95 -16.36 -3.05 -8.30
C SER A 95 -17.03 -1.75 -8.67
N LEU A 96 -17.80 -1.78 -9.75
CA LEU A 96 -18.76 -0.76 -10.09
C LEU A 96 -20.12 -1.19 -9.52
N ILE A 97 -20.76 -0.30 -8.77
CA ILE A 97 -22.07 -0.50 -8.12
C ILE A 97 -23.06 0.50 -8.70
N ASP A 98 -24.18 0.01 -9.17
CA ASP A 98 -25.32 0.80 -9.62
C ASP A 98 -26.36 0.84 -8.51
N PHE A 99 -26.60 2.01 -7.95
CA PHE A 99 -27.57 2.17 -6.85
C PHE A 99 -29.02 2.05 -7.29
N LYS A 100 -29.33 2.31 -8.57
CA LYS A 100 -30.69 2.28 -9.08
C LYS A 100 -31.16 0.85 -9.36
N SER A 101 -30.31 0.03 -9.99
CA SER A 101 -30.61 -1.38 -10.24
C SER A 101 -30.23 -2.29 -9.06
N GLY A 102 -29.37 -1.81 -8.15
CA GLY A 102 -28.77 -2.62 -7.09
C GLY A 102 -27.69 -3.59 -7.57
N ASN A 103 -27.34 -3.57 -8.86
CA ASN A 103 -26.36 -4.47 -9.45
C ASN A 103 -24.93 -4.02 -9.18
N LYS A 104 -24.06 -5.01 -9.04
CA LYS A 104 -22.62 -4.83 -8.81
C LYS A 104 -21.83 -5.65 -9.81
N LEU A 105 -20.86 -5.04 -10.47
CA LEU A 105 -19.93 -5.71 -11.37
C LEU A 105 -18.52 -5.69 -10.75
N THR A 106 -17.95 -6.87 -10.49
CA THR A 106 -16.68 -6.99 -9.76
C THR A 106 -15.56 -7.45 -10.68
N PHE A 107 -14.54 -6.63 -10.82
CA PHE A 107 -13.33 -6.87 -11.60
C PHE A 107 -12.22 -7.40 -10.69
N ALA A 108 -11.69 -8.57 -11.01
CA ALA A 108 -10.62 -9.20 -10.26
C ALA A 108 -9.44 -9.54 -11.18
N PRO A 109 -8.19 -9.42 -10.69
CA PRO A 109 -7.02 -9.89 -11.41
C PRO A 109 -6.89 -11.40 -11.29
N ASN A 110 -6.29 -12.04 -12.28
CA ASN A 110 -5.88 -13.43 -12.17
C ASN A 110 -4.66 -13.53 -11.25
N LEU A 111 -4.85 -14.12 -10.06
CA LEU A 111 -3.85 -14.14 -9.01
C LEU A 111 -2.67 -15.07 -9.36
N GLU A 112 -1.48 -14.57 -9.12
CA GLU A 112 -0.22 -15.30 -9.25
C GLU A 112 0.52 -15.31 -7.91
N TYR A 113 1.37 -16.31 -7.69
CA TYR A 113 2.24 -16.41 -6.52
C TYR A 113 3.68 -16.35 -6.98
N ASP A 114 4.40 -15.36 -6.49
CA ASP A 114 5.79 -15.11 -6.84
C ASP A 114 6.73 -15.37 -5.67
N LEU A 115 7.88 -15.94 -5.97
CA LEU A 115 9.01 -15.97 -5.05
C LEU A 115 9.66 -14.58 -5.00
N GLY A 116 9.98 -14.10 -3.81
CA GLY A 116 10.64 -12.83 -3.60
C GLY A 116 11.88 -12.91 -2.73
N ILE A 117 12.62 -11.82 -2.67
CA ILE A 117 13.65 -11.56 -1.68
C ILE A 117 13.34 -10.25 -1.00
N SER A 118 13.30 -10.26 0.34
CA SER A 118 13.11 -9.06 1.14
C SER A 118 14.38 -8.75 1.93
N LEU A 119 14.75 -7.48 1.90
CA LEU A 119 15.82 -6.92 2.72
C LEU A 119 15.21 -5.92 3.69
N SER A 120 15.33 -6.19 4.98
CA SER A 120 14.84 -5.28 6.02
C SER A 120 16.00 -4.84 6.92
N SER A 121 16.02 -3.56 7.23
CA SER A 121 17.01 -2.96 8.10
C SER A 121 16.40 -1.76 8.82
N ARG A 122 16.68 -1.61 10.10
CA ARG A 122 16.23 -0.48 10.92
C ARG A 122 14.72 -0.18 10.81
N TRP A 123 14.39 0.74 9.89
CA TRP A 123 13.06 1.29 9.70
C TRP A 123 12.48 1.01 8.29
N ALA A 124 13.31 0.54 7.36
CA ALA A 124 12.89 0.28 5.99
C ALA A 124 12.87 -1.22 5.69
N SER A 125 11.87 -1.64 4.96
CA SER A 125 11.74 -2.99 4.42
C SER A 125 11.43 -2.91 2.94
N PHE A 126 12.22 -3.61 2.12
CA PHE A 126 12.05 -3.69 0.68
C PHE A 126 11.85 -5.14 0.27
N ILE A 127 10.87 -5.39 -0.56
CA ILE A 127 10.59 -6.70 -1.14
C ILE A 127 10.79 -6.57 -2.65
N VAL A 128 11.64 -7.41 -3.21
CA VAL A 128 11.84 -7.53 -4.66
C VAL A 128 11.34 -8.90 -5.09
N ASN A 129 10.38 -8.94 -6.00
CA ASN A 129 9.95 -10.18 -6.62
C ASN A 129 11.01 -10.63 -7.63
N THR A 130 11.33 -11.91 -7.62
CA THR A 130 12.35 -12.48 -8.52
C THR A 130 11.84 -12.69 -9.94
N GLY A 131 10.53 -12.61 -10.16
CA GLY A 131 9.86 -12.99 -11.40
C GLY A 131 9.68 -14.51 -11.56
N VAL A 132 10.10 -15.29 -10.57
CA VAL A 132 9.88 -16.74 -10.54
C VAL A 132 8.47 -17.00 -9.99
N LYS A 133 7.59 -17.47 -10.84
CA LYS A 133 6.20 -17.84 -10.46
C LYS A 133 6.20 -19.23 -9.83
N VAL A 134 5.60 -19.32 -8.65
CA VAL A 134 5.33 -20.59 -7.97
C VAL A 134 3.99 -21.17 -8.43
N TYR A 135 3.04 -20.28 -8.73
CA TYR A 135 1.75 -20.62 -9.29
C TYR A 135 1.29 -19.50 -10.25
N GLY A 136 0.88 -19.84 -11.44
CA GLY A 136 0.62 -18.92 -12.54
C GLY A 136 -0.84 -18.54 -12.77
N GLY A 137 -1.76 -18.96 -11.94
CA GLY A 137 -3.19 -18.69 -12.16
C GLY A 137 -3.80 -19.48 -13.34
N ASP A 138 -5.09 -19.28 -13.56
CA ASP A 138 -5.86 -19.94 -14.61
C ASP A 138 -6.04 -18.99 -15.81
N LEU A 139 -5.25 -19.19 -16.84
CA LEU A 139 -5.25 -18.31 -18.04
C LEU A 139 -6.46 -18.54 -18.93
N ASP A 140 -6.99 -19.74 -19.00
CA ASP A 140 -8.07 -20.11 -19.93
C ASP A 140 -9.41 -19.51 -19.52
N THR A 141 -9.68 -19.49 -18.20
CA THR A 141 -10.95 -18.98 -17.68
C THR A 141 -10.89 -17.53 -17.21
N LYS A 142 -9.73 -17.06 -16.72
CA LYS A 142 -9.56 -15.73 -16.09
C LYS A 142 -8.73 -14.75 -16.94
N GLY A 143 -8.11 -15.24 -18.01
CA GLY A 143 -7.23 -14.42 -18.83
C GLY A 143 -5.91 -14.05 -18.11
N LYS A 144 -5.13 -13.19 -18.76
CA LYS A 144 -3.83 -12.76 -18.28
C LYS A 144 -3.91 -11.39 -17.63
N THR A 145 -3.47 -11.27 -16.39
CA THR A 145 -3.22 -9.98 -15.73
C THR A 145 -1.74 -9.62 -15.81
N LYS A 146 -1.42 -8.40 -16.27
CA LYS A 146 -0.09 -7.79 -16.17
C LYS A 146 -0.13 -6.78 -15.05
N TYR A 147 0.84 -6.81 -14.13
CA TYR A 147 0.85 -5.87 -13.01
C TYR A 147 2.25 -5.40 -12.63
N GLN A 148 2.29 -4.20 -12.04
CA GLN A 148 3.45 -3.64 -11.35
C GLN A 148 2.95 -3.14 -9.99
N ASP A 149 3.43 -3.73 -8.92
CA ASP A 149 3.02 -3.43 -7.56
C ASP A 149 4.25 -3.11 -6.71
N TYR A 150 4.43 -1.84 -6.44
CA TYR A 150 5.53 -1.30 -5.65
C TYR A 150 5.03 -0.86 -4.29
N GLN A 151 5.60 -1.42 -3.25
CA GLN A 151 5.26 -1.09 -1.87
C GLN A 151 6.52 -0.69 -1.11
N LEU A 152 6.49 0.47 -0.49
CA LEU A 152 7.52 0.97 0.41
C LEU A 152 6.94 1.08 1.82
N ASN A 153 7.52 0.33 2.74
CA ASN A 153 7.08 0.29 4.13
C ASN A 153 8.17 0.91 5.01
N LEU A 154 7.84 2.00 5.69
CA LEU A 154 8.71 2.71 6.62
C LEU A 154 8.20 2.50 8.03
N TYR A 155 8.82 1.59 8.77
CA TYR A 155 8.37 1.19 10.10
C TYR A 155 9.34 1.68 11.17
N GLY A 156 9.03 2.84 11.74
CA GLY A 156 9.70 3.40 12.90
C GLY A 156 9.11 2.87 14.22
N ARG A 157 9.67 3.36 15.34
CA ARG A 157 9.19 2.99 16.68
C ARG A 157 7.87 3.68 17.02
N LYS A 158 7.73 4.98 16.71
CA LYS A 158 6.54 5.78 16.98
C LYS A 158 5.61 5.90 15.79
N PHE A 159 6.18 5.96 14.60
CA PHE A 159 5.43 6.13 13.35
C PHE A 159 5.68 4.96 12.41
N THR A 160 4.65 4.60 11.70
CA THR A 160 4.70 3.63 10.60
C THR A 160 3.99 4.22 9.39
N THR A 161 4.57 4.02 8.23
CA THR A 161 4.02 4.53 6.96
C THR A 161 4.11 3.46 5.90
N ASP A 162 3.00 3.20 5.24
CA ASP A 162 2.88 2.35 4.07
C ASP A 162 2.61 3.24 2.86
N MET A 163 3.40 3.07 1.81
CA MET A 163 3.23 3.72 0.51
C MET A 163 3.11 2.65 -0.57
N PHE A 164 2.26 2.86 -1.54
CA PHE A 164 2.05 1.93 -2.63
C PHE A 164 1.79 2.64 -3.95
N VAL A 165 2.25 2.01 -5.03
CA VAL A 165 1.93 2.34 -6.42
C VAL A 165 1.66 1.02 -7.12
N GLN A 166 0.41 0.82 -7.53
CA GLN A 166 -0.08 -0.42 -8.09
C GLN A 166 -0.70 -0.15 -9.46
N TYR A 167 -0.20 -0.81 -10.47
CA TYR A 167 -0.72 -0.79 -11.83
C TYR A 167 -1.10 -2.19 -12.24
N TYR A 168 -2.35 -2.39 -12.64
CA TYR A 168 -2.87 -3.67 -13.11
C TYR A 168 -3.55 -3.49 -14.46
N ASN A 169 -3.32 -4.41 -15.37
CA ASN A 169 -3.94 -4.44 -16.69
C ASN A 169 -4.39 -5.86 -17.02
N GLY A 170 -5.63 -5.99 -17.47
CA GLY A 170 -6.30 -7.27 -17.69
C GLY A 170 -6.97 -7.79 -16.43
N PHE A 171 -8.29 -7.85 -16.48
CA PHE A 171 -9.17 -8.32 -15.43
C PHE A 171 -10.14 -9.36 -15.96
N TYR A 172 -10.81 -10.06 -15.06
CA TYR A 172 -12.01 -10.82 -15.37
C TYR A 172 -13.15 -10.37 -14.46
N VAL A 173 -14.38 -10.52 -14.94
CA VAL A 173 -15.58 -10.20 -14.16
C VAL A 173 -15.92 -11.39 -13.28
N LYS A 174 -15.59 -11.26 -11.98
CA LYS A 174 -15.67 -12.36 -11.00
C LYS A 174 -17.08 -12.91 -10.80
N ASN A 175 -18.08 -12.06 -10.92
CA ASN A 175 -19.48 -12.40 -10.72
C ASN A 175 -20.28 -12.49 -12.03
N SER A 176 -19.66 -12.87 -13.14
CA SER A 176 -20.32 -13.00 -14.45
C SER A 176 -21.56 -13.93 -14.39
N GLN A 177 -21.44 -15.05 -13.69
CA GLN A 177 -22.51 -16.05 -13.57
C GLN A 177 -23.70 -15.60 -12.69
N SER A 178 -23.58 -14.49 -11.97
CA SER A 178 -24.70 -13.93 -11.20
C SER A 178 -25.73 -13.22 -12.08
N PHE A 179 -25.42 -13.01 -13.35
CA PHE A 179 -26.28 -12.31 -14.29
C PHE A 179 -26.98 -13.30 -15.21
N THR A 180 -28.31 -13.26 -15.23
CA THR A 180 -29.16 -14.15 -16.06
C THR A 180 -28.91 -14.03 -17.56
N ASN A 181 -28.45 -12.85 -18.00
CA ASN A 181 -28.15 -12.57 -19.41
C ASN A 181 -26.76 -13.07 -19.83
N TYR A 182 -25.97 -13.59 -18.91
CA TYR A 182 -24.67 -14.16 -19.21
C TYR A 182 -24.83 -15.64 -19.55
N VAL A 183 -24.91 -15.93 -20.86
CA VAL A 183 -24.94 -17.30 -21.37
C VAL A 183 -23.63 -17.56 -22.12
N SER A 184 -22.77 -18.38 -21.55
CA SER A 184 -21.45 -18.70 -22.13
C SER A 184 -20.92 -20.00 -21.54
N ASP A 185 -20.17 -20.76 -22.33
CA ASP A 185 -19.40 -21.92 -21.88
C ASP A 185 -18.22 -21.54 -20.96
N LYS A 186 -17.82 -20.28 -20.98
CA LYS A 186 -16.77 -19.75 -20.09
C LYS A 186 -17.37 -19.26 -18.79
N PRO A 187 -16.72 -19.50 -17.63
CA PRO A 187 -17.25 -19.08 -16.34
C PRO A 187 -17.19 -17.56 -16.11
N TYR A 188 -16.32 -16.83 -16.84
CA TYR A 188 -16.09 -15.41 -16.62
C TYR A 188 -15.96 -14.65 -17.94
N VAL A 189 -16.41 -13.39 -17.96
CA VAL A 189 -16.04 -12.41 -18.98
C VAL A 189 -14.64 -11.92 -18.73
N ILE A 190 -13.75 -12.02 -19.71
CA ILE A 190 -12.37 -11.55 -19.65
C ILE A 190 -12.32 -10.13 -20.24
N ARG A 191 -11.79 -9.18 -19.48
CA ARG A 191 -11.59 -7.78 -19.87
C ARG A 191 -10.09 -7.45 -19.89
N SER A 192 -9.42 -7.86 -20.93
CA SER A 192 -7.98 -7.60 -21.15
C SER A 192 -7.66 -6.13 -21.41
N ASP A 193 -8.66 -5.34 -21.77
CA ASP A 193 -8.60 -3.90 -22.03
C ASP A 193 -8.66 -3.03 -20.75
N VAL A 194 -9.21 -3.57 -19.67
CA VAL A 194 -9.40 -2.82 -18.43
C VAL A 194 -8.09 -2.71 -17.67
N PHE A 195 -7.74 -1.47 -17.28
CA PHE A 195 -6.64 -1.23 -16.37
C PHE A 195 -7.08 -0.52 -15.10
N ALA A 196 -6.30 -0.68 -14.03
CA ALA A 196 -6.48 0.05 -12.78
C ALA A 196 -5.13 0.58 -12.26
N LEU A 197 -5.15 1.80 -11.74
CA LEU A 197 -4.03 2.45 -11.07
C LEU A 197 -4.46 2.80 -9.64
N ASN A 198 -3.66 2.40 -8.66
CA ASN A 198 -3.89 2.72 -7.26
C ASN A 198 -2.60 3.26 -6.64
N ILE A 199 -2.64 4.48 -6.10
CA ILE A 199 -1.51 5.15 -5.48
C ILE A 199 -1.95 5.65 -4.12
N GLY A 200 -1.16 5.41 -3.07
CA GLY A 200 -1.55 5.93 -1.78
C GLY A 200 -0.49 5.87 -0.71
N VAL A 201 -0.85 6.48 0.40
CA VAL A 201 -0.05 6.54 1.62
C VAL A 201 -0.96 6.42 2.84
N SER A 202 -0.53 5.62 3.81
CA SER A 202 -1.17 5.54 5.12
C SER A 202 -0.10 5.64 6.20
N SER A 203 -0.24 6.60 7.10
CA SER A 203 0.71 6.81 8.20
C SER A 203 -0.02 6.70 9.54
N TYR A 204 0.63 6.04 10.50
CA TYR A 204 0.06 5.81 11.83
C TYR A 204 1.05 6.18 12.93
N TYR A 205 0.55 6.81 13.97
CA TYR A 205 1.22 6.94 15.26
C TYR A 205 0.88 5.75 16.15
N ILE A 206 1.89 5.12 16.74
CA ILE A 206 1.79 3.96 17.62
C ILE A 206 1.77 4.46 19.06
N VAL A 207 0.62 4.47 19.73
CA VAL A 207 0.46 5.04 21.07
C VAL A 207 1.33 4.31 22.09
N ASN A 208 1.25 2.99 22.12
CA ASN A 208 2.05 2.15 23.04
C ASN A 208 3.40 1.73 22.44
N HIS A 209 4.09 2.65 21.76
CA HIS A 209 5.36 2.39 21.10
C HIS A 209 6.48 1.88 22.03
N ARG A 210 6.36 2.01 23.34
CA ARG A 210 7.36 1.52 24.31
C ARG A 210 7.30 0.01 24.52
N ARG A 211 6.10 -0.60 24.51
CA ARG A 211 5.91 -2.03 24.78
C ARG A 211 5.46 -2.82 23.56
N PHE A 212 4.87 -2.18 22.57
CA PHE A 212 4.42 -2.81 21.36
C PHE A 212 5.41 -2.58 20.21
N SER A 213 5.68 -3.63 19.40
CA SER A 213 6.52 -3.57 18.21
C SER A 213 5.73 -3.86 16.94
N TYR A 214 5.52 -2.84 16.12
CA TYR A 214 4.96 -3.01 14.78
C TYR A 214 5.92 -3.77 13.85
N GLN A 215 7.23 -3.57 14.04
CA GLN A 215 8.31 -4.18 13.27
C GLN A 215 8.43 -5.69 13.49
N ASN A 216 7.91 -6.22 14.61
CA ASN A 216 7.93 -7.66 14.89
C ASN A 216 7.28 -8.48 13.76
N SER A 217 6.10 -8.05 13.30
CA SER A 217 5.24 -8.83 12.42
C SER A 217 5.37 -8.45 10.95
N PHE A 218 5.92 -7.25 10.63
CA PHE A 218 5.88 -6.73 9.27
C PHE A 218 7.23 -6.39 8.65
N SER A 219 8.31 -6.26 9.45
CA SER A 219 9.68 -6.08 8.92
C SER A 219 10.74 -6.96 9.59
N PHE A 220 10.37 -7.66 10.67
CA PHE A 220 11.22 -8.65 11.38
C PHE A 220 12.52 -8.07 11.98
N VAL A 221 12.66 -6.75 12.05
CA VAL A 221 13.84 -6.05 12.63
C VAL A 221 13.79 -6.03 14.15
N GLU A 222 12.62 -6.34 14.71
CA GLU A 222 12.40 -6.50 16.15
C GLU A 222 11.69 -7.80 16.44
N ARG A 223 11.71 -8.19 17.72
CA ARG A 223 10.98 -9.32 18.25
C ARG A 223 10.17 -8.89 19.47
N GLN A 224 8.88 -9.19 19.47
CA GLN A 224 8.02 -9.07 20.61
C GLN A 224 8.25 -10.26 21.55
N LYS A 225 8.61 -10.00 22.81
CA LYS A 225 8.88 -11.06 23.84
C LYS A 225 7.68 -11.34 24.75
N LYS A 226 6.84 -10.34 24.98
CA LYS A 226 5.61 -10.43 25.77
C LYS A 226 4.48 -9.83 24.98
N SER A 227 3.27 -10.38 25.17
CA SER A 227 2.07 -9.86 24.53
C SER A 227 1.86 -8.39 24.82
N ALA A 228 1.53 -7.62 23.79
CA ALA A 228 1.23 -6.20 23.89
C ALA A 228 0.40 -5.75 22.70
N GLY A 229 -0.32 -4.66 22.88
CA GLY A 229 -1.07 -3.99 21.82
C GLY A 229 -0.91 -2.49 21.87
N SER A 230 -1.44 -1.82 20.84
CA SER A 230 -1.42 -0.37 20.72
C SER A 230 -2.61 0.16 19.94
N PHE A 231 -3.13 1.31 20.33
CA PHE A 231 -3.94 2.12 19.46
C PHE A 231 -3.08 2.69 18.32
N LEU A 232 -3.67 2.79 17.15
CA LEU A 232 -3.11 3.39 15.94
C LEU A 232 -3.97 4.59 15.56
N ILE A 233 -3.35 5.76 15.44
CA ILE A 233 -4.01 7.01 15.05
C ILE A 233 -3.24 7.57 13.86
N GLY A 234 -3.92 7.94 12.77
CA GLY A 234 -3.18 8.33 11.60
C GLY A 234 -3.98 9.05 10.53
N LEU A 235 -3.33 9.19 9.39
CA LEU A 235 -3.86 9.82 8.18
C LEU A 235 -3.70 8.88 7.01
N TYR A 236 -4.57 9.02 6.02
CA TYR A 236 -4.42 8.34 4.73
C TYR A 236 -4.79 9.24 3.57
N TYR A 237 -4.18 8.94 2.44
CA TYR A 237 -4.55 9.43 1.12
C TYR A 237 -4.44 8.28 0.12
N SER A 238 -5.40 8.18 -0.81
CA SER A 238 -5.36 7.22 -1.90
C SER A 238 -6.01 7.81 -3.14
N TYR A 239 -5.35 7.64 -4.28
CA TYR A 239 -5.88 7.87 -5.62
C TYR A 239 -6.11 6.51 -6.27
N PHE A 240 -7.31 6.28 -6.76
CA PHE A 240 -7.68 5.10 -7.55
C PHE A 240 -8.26 5.54 -8.90
N ASN A 241 -7.87 4.86 -9.96
CA ASN A 241 -8.42 5.04 -11.31
C ASN A 241 -8.66 3.68 -11.95
N ALA A 242 -9.81 3.52 -12.59
CA ALA A 242 -10.12 2.39 -13.46
C ALA A 242 -10.58 2.89 -14.83
N ASP A 243 -10.11 2.27 -15.91
CA ASP A 243 -10.38 2.67 -17.28
C ASP A 243 -10.48 1.44 -18.21
N GLY A 244 -11.31 1.53 -19.22
CA GLY A 244 -11.44 0.53 -20.28
C GLY A 244 -11.47 1.18 -21.65
N ASN A 245 -11.16 0.39 -22.70
CA ASN A 245 -11.30 0.87 -24.08
C ASN A 245 -12.77 1.15 -24.43
N SER A 246 -13.70 0.37 -23.84
CA SER A 246 -15.14 0.56 -23.87
C SER A 246 -15.68 0.83 -22.48
N THR A 247 -17.00 0.95 -22.31
CA THR A 247 -17.61 1.02 -20.98
C THR A 247 -17.19 -0.18 -20.10
N LEU A 248 -16.99 0.07 -18.83
CA LEU A 248 -16.72 -1.00 -17.85
C LEU A 248 -17.89 -1.99 -17.79
N VAL A 249 -19.12 -1.49 -17.92
CA VAL A 249 -20.34 -2.30 -18.03
C VAL A 249 -20.60 -2.59 -19.51
N ASP A 250 -19.96 -3.61 -20.04
CA ASP A 250 -20.13 -4.03 -21.43
C ASP A 250 -21.15 -5.17 -21.59
N SER A 251 -21.47 -5.55 -22.83
CA SER A 251 -22.27 -6.75 -23.10
C SER A 251 -21.61 -8.00 -22.45
N PRO A 252 -22.37 -8.87 -21.82
CA PRO A 252 -23.82 -8.96 -21.72
C PRO A 252 -24.48 -8.22 -20.54
N PHE A 253 -23.71 -7.51 -19.71
CA PHE A 253 -24.19 -6.92 -18.46
C PHE A 253 -24.96 -5.62 -18.65
N ARG A 254 -24.80 -4.95 -19.81
CA ARG A 254 -25.32 -3.60 -20.09
C ARG A 254 -26.83 -3.46 -19.82
N VAL A 255 -27.62 -4.48 -20.13
CA VAL A 255 -29.08 -4.46 -19.93
C VAL A 255 -29.51 -4.51 -18.47
N SER A 256 -28.61 -4.92 -17.56
CA SER A 256 -28.86 -5.01 -16.13
C SER A 256 -28.49 -3.76 -15.36
N PHE A 257 -27.91 -2.76 -16.02
CA PHE A 257 -27.43 -1.52 -15.40
C PHE A 257 -28.17 -0.31 -15.95
N ASP A 258 -28.33 0.71 -15.10
CA ASP A 258 -28.86 2.00 -15.55
C ASP A 258 -27.89 2.68 -16.54
N THR A 259 -28.43 3.42 -17.48
CA THR A 259 -27.63 4.12 -18.50
C THR A 259 -26.63 5.12 -17.89
N LEU A 260 -26.96 5.69 -16.72
CA LEU A 260 -26.06 6.59 -15.99
C LEU A 260 -24.89 5.88 -15.32
N SER A 261 -24.94 4.56 -15.17
CA SER A 261 -23.87 3.70 -14.65
C SER A 261 -22.97 3.12 -15.73
N LEU A 262 -23.19 3.46 -17.01
CA LEU A 262 -22.33 3.06 -18.12
C LEU A 262 -21.05 3.91 -18.16
N ILE A 263 -20.15 3.64 -17.21
CA ILE A 263 -18.91 4.38 -17.00
C ILE A 263 -17.79 3.73 -17.80
N LYS A 264 -17.02 4.55 -18.53
CA LYS A 264 -15.84 4.14 -19.28
C LYS A 264 -14.57 4.32 -18.44
N ASN A 265 -14.43 5.49 -17.83
CA ASN A 265 -13.31 5.83 -16.94
C ASN A 265 -13.85 6.36 -15.62
N GLY A 266 -13.25 5.93 -14.51
CA GLY A 266 -13.59 6.44 -13.18
C GLY A 266 -12.37 6.58 -12.30
N HIS A 267 -12.25 7.70 -11.59
CA HIS A 267 -11.19 7.95 -10.62
C HIS A 267 -11.72 8.51 -9.32
N THR A 268 -11.01 8.22 -8.24
CA THR A 268 -11.35 8.73 -6.92
C THR A 268 -10.10 9.16 -6.16
N ASN A 269 -10.23 10.25 -5.41
CA ASN A 269 -9.27 10.71 -4.41
C ASN A 269 -9.91 10.54 -3.03
N ASN A 270 -9.28 9.74 -2.17
CA ASN A 270 -9.75 9.47 -0.82
C ASN A 270 -8.75 9.97 0.21
N PHE A 271 -9.21 10.68 1.20
CA PHE A 271 -8.37 11.20 2.27
C PHE A 271 -9.12 11.20 3.60
N GLY A 272 -8.40 11.01 4.69
CA GLY A 272 -9.07 10.99 5.99
C GLY A 272 -8.17 10.61 7.15
N LEU A 273 -8.84 10.40 8.27
CA LEU A 273 -8.26 9.99 9.53
C LEU A 273 -8.41 8.47 9.70
N ASN A 274 -7.40 7.84 10.26
CA ASN A 274 -7.39 6.44 10.65
C ASN A 274 -7.39 6.29 12.17
N LEU A 275 -8.23 5.43 12.69
CA LEU A 275 -8.24 5.02 14.09
C LEU A 275 -8.38 3.50 14.16
N GLY A 276 -7.56 2.84 14.97
CA GLY A 276 -7.61 1.40 15.10
C GLY A 276 -6.80 0.83 16.24
N TYR A 277 -6.76 -0.48 16.29
CA TYR A 277 -6.03 -1.22 17.30
C TYR A 277 -5.26 -2.38 16.67
N ILE A 278 -4.07 -2.61 17.21
CA ILE A 278 -3.22 -3.75 16.86
C ILE A 278 -2.78 -4.47 18.14
N TYR A 279 -2.77 -5.79 18.10
CA TYR A 279 -2.33 -6.62 19.21
C TYR A 279 -1.47 -7.77 18.74
N THR A 280 -0.37 -8.03 19.46
CA THR A 280 0.47 -9.22 19.28
C THR A 280 0.39 -10.08 20.54
N LEU A 281 -0.17 -11.27 20.39
CA LEU A 281 -0.14 -12.33 21.37
C LEU A 281 1.16 -13.12 21.21
N VAL A 282 1.94 -13.25 22.29
CA VAL A 282 3.15 -14.08 22.33
C VAL A 282 2.90 -15.28 23.24
N PHE A 283 3.14 -16.47 22.75
CA PHE A 283 2.96 -17.71 23.50
C PHE A 283 4.14 -18.66 23.28
N LEU A 284 4.32 -19.60 24.20
CA LEU A 284 5.46 -20.53 24.21
C LEU A 284 6.82 -19.83 24.00
N LYS A 285 6.94 -18.55 24.39
CA LYS A 285 8.13 -17.68 24.28
C LYS A 285 8.64 -17.38 22.86
N LYS A 286 8.22 -18.15 21.84
CA LYS A 286 8.75 -18.05 20.47
C LYS A 286 7.68 -17.90 19.38
N PHE A 287 6.43 -18.20 19.69
CA PHE A 287 5.32 -18.08 18.75
C PHE A 287 4.59 -16.78 18.97
N TYR A 288 4.07 -16.20 17.89
CA TYR A 288 3.25 -15.01 17.97
C TYR A 288 2.09 -15.04 16.96
N ILE A 289 1.00 -14.37 17.34
CA ILE A 289 -0.12 -14.04 16.47
C ILE A 289 -0.35 -12.54 16.62
N THR A 290 -0.43 -11.84 15.51
CA THR A 290 -0.75 -10.40 15.46
C THR A 290 -2.02 -10.19 14.67
N GLY A 291 -2.94 -9.40 15.23
CA GLY A 291 -4.15 -8.92 14.57
C GLY A 291 -4.24 -7.40 14.64
N SER A 292 -4.69 -6.78 13.55
CA SER A 292 -4.91 -5.33 13.47
C SER A 292 -6.17 -5.04 12.69
N LEU A 293 -6.95 -4.10 13.21
CA LEU A 293 -8.11 -3.53 12.52
C LEU A 293 -8.07 -2.02 12.67
N VAL A 294 -8.10 -1.32 11.54
CA VAL A 294 -8.07 0.15 11.48
C VAL A 294 -9.22 0.62 10.60
N GLN A 295 -10.05 1.49 11.17
CA GLN A 295 -11.13 2.20 10.46
C GLN A 295 -10.61 3.56 10.02
N GLY A 296 -10.81 3.90 8.74
CA GLY A 296 -10.62 5.23 8.19
C GLY A 296 -11.95 5.92 7.95
N ILE A 297 -12.03 7.21 8.23
CA ILE A 297 -13.19 8.07 7.95
C ILE A 297 -12.68 9.34 7.31
N GLY A 298 -13.32 9.76 6.22
CA GLY A 298 -12.86 10.94 5.50
C GLY A 298 -13.77 11.40 4.38
N GLY A 299 -13.18 12.11 3.43
CA GLY A 299 -13.81 12.59 2.21
C GLY A 299 -13.33 11.86 0.98
N GLU A 300 -14.14 11.94 -0.06
CA GLU A 300 -13.88 11.40 -1.38
C GLU A 300 -14.18 12.47 -2.42
N GLN A 301 -13.27 12.60 -3.38
CA GLN A 301 -13.53 13.30 -4.63
C GLN A 301 -13.60 12.25 -5.74
N ILE A 302 -14.76 12.14 -6.38
CA ILE A 302 -15.00 11.20 -7.48
C ILE A 302 -15.14 11.95 -8.79
N GLY A 303 -14.57 11.37 -9.85
CA GLY A 303 -14.80 11.81 -11.22
C GLY A 303 -14.95 10.60 -12.13
N TYR A 304 -15.84 10.67 -13.10
CA TYR A 304 -16.00 9.65 -14.11
C TYR A 304 -16.46 10.20 -15.43
N GLN A 305 -16.08 9.50 -16.48
CA GLN A 305 -16.53 9.71 -17.84
C GLN A 305 -17.44 8.55 -18.23
N ARG A 306 -18.62 8.88 -18.76
CA ARG A 306 -19.57 7.90 -19.25
C ARG A 306 -19.32 7.53 -20.71
N ASP A 307 -20.05 6.54 -21.18
CA ASP A 307 -20.02 6.05 -22.55
C ASP A 307 -20.46 7.14 -23.57
N ASP A 308 -21.34 8.06 -23.17
CA ASP A 308 -21.78 9.23 -23.96
C ASP A 308 -20.79 10.41 -23.93
N ASN A 309 -19.57 10.20 -23.38
CA ASN A 309 -18.53 11.21 -23.14
C ASN A 309 -18.90 12.30 -22.13
N SER A 310 -20.02 12.24 -21.45
CA SER A 310 -20.33 13.15 -20.34
C SER A 310 -19.37 12.96 -19.19
N ILE A 311 -18.88 14.07 -18.62
CA ILE A 311 -17.93 14.07 -17.50
C ILE A 311 -18.65 14.52 -16.22
N TYR A 312 -18.41 13.82 -15.15
CA TYR A 312 -18.99 14.10 -13.85
C TYR A 312 -17.91 14.19 -12.78
N HIS A 313 -18.04 15.20 -11.91
CA HIS A 313 -17.17 15.37 -10.74
C HIS A 313 -18.00 15.71 -9.50
N GLN A 314 -17.68 15.11 -8.38
CA GLN A 314 -18.33 15.37 -7.11
C GLN A 314 -17.35 15.22 -5.94
N LEU A 315 -17.51 16.06 -4.92
CA LEU A 315 -16.91 15.89 -3.61
C LEU A 315 -17.97 15.32 -2.66
N VAL A 316 -17.67 14.18 -2.06
CA VAL A 316 -18.59 13.46 -1.16
C VAL A 316 -17.93 13.29 0.20
N GLY A 317 -18.65 13.65 1.27
CA GLY A 317 -18.22 13.35 2.64
C GLY A 317 -18.63 11.95 3.07
N GLY A 318 -17.89 11.38 4.04
CA GLY A 318 -18.23 10.12 4.68
C GLY A 318 -17.76 8.87 3.92
N ALA A 319 -16.71 8.98 3.09
CA ALA A 319 -15.99 7.83 2.57
C ALA A 319 -15.35 7.03 3.71
N GLY A 320 -15.39 5.72 3.59
CA GLY A 320 -14.84 4.79 4.59
C GLY A 320 -13.64 4.02 4.05
N LYS A 321 -12.71 3.72 4.95
CA LYS A 321 -11.61 2.79 4.70
C LYS A 321 -11.56 1.77 5.82
N LEU A 322 -11.33 0.51 5.49
CA LEU A 322 -11.04 -0.55 6.45
C LEU A 322 -9.69 -1.17 6.10
N ASN A 323 -8.75 -1.15 7.05
CA ASN A 323 -7.48 -1.86 6.92
C ASN A 323 -7.45 -2.99 7.94
N ALA A 324 -7.31 -4.23 7.47
CA ALA A 324 -7.15 -5.41 8.29
C ALA A 324 -5.79 -6.06 8.03
N ARG A 325 -5.10 -6.46 9.11
CA ARG A 325 -3.81 -7.17 9.03
C ARG A 325 -3.79 -8.33 10.01
N ALA A 326 -3.21 -9.42 9.57
CA ALA A 326 -2.95 -10.57 10.41
C ALA A 326 -1.55 -11.11 10.12
N ALA A 327 -0.88 -11.59 11.15
CA ALA A 327 0.39 -12.29 11.01
C ALA A 327 0.50 -13.38 12.08
N LEU A 328 1.14 -14.47 11.72
CA LEU A 328 1.47 -15.54 12.65
C LEU A 328 2.89 -16.03 12.34
N GLY A 329 3.63 -16.44 13.37
CA GLY A 329 4.98 -16.91 13.12
C GLY A 329 5.68 -17.49 14.34
N TYR A 330 6.81 -18.11 14.03
CA TYR A 330 7.80 -18.57 15.00
C TYR A 330 9.05 -17.72 14.86
N ASP A 331 9.59 -17.28 15.98
CA ASP A 331 10.80 -16.44 16.07
C ASP A 331 11.76 -16.98 17.13
N SER A 332 12.86 -17.58 16.71
CA SER A 332 13.91 -18.08 17.60
C SER A 332 14.98 -17.05 17.97
N GLY A 333 14.90 -15.84 17.41
CA GLY A 333 15.88 -14.78 17.55
C GLY A 333 16.69 -14.54 16.27
N ASN A 334 17.39 -15.51 15.75
CA ASN A 334 18.09 -15.38 14.46
C ASN A 334 17.23 -15.86 13.29
N TYR A 335 16.60 -17.00 13.44
CA TYR A 335 15.73 -17.59 12.42
C TYR A 335 14.25 -17.31 12.75
N PHE A 336 13.46 -17.04 11.74
CA PHE A 336 12.02 -16.88 11.86
C PHE A 336 11.29 -17.39 10.61
N ILE A 337 10.06 -17.85 10.80
CA ILE A 337 9.16 -18.33 9.76
C ILE A 337 7.74 -17.96 10.10
N GLY A 338 6.90 -17.69 9.10
CA GLY A 338 5.52 -17.35 9.35
C GLY A 338 4.72 -17.05 8.10
N GLY A 339 3.52 -16.54 8.33
CA GLY A 339 2.62 -16.06 7.30
C GLY A 339 2.04 -14.71 7.71
N MET A 340 1.73 -13.88 6.74
CA MET A 340 0.96 -12.66 6.95
C MET A 340 0.04 -12.32 5.80
N GLY A 341 -1.06 -11.63 6.14
CA GLY A 341 -1.98 -11.04 5.19
C GLY A 341 -2.32 -9.61 5.58
N MET A 342 -2.56 -8.79 4.58
CA MET A 342 -3.09 -7.44 4.73
C MET A 342 -4.08 -7.14 3.62
N ILE A 343 -5.16 -6.46 3.98
CA ILE A 343 -6.21 -6.01 3.07
C ILE A 343 -6.56 -4.57 3.43
N ASP A 344 -6.59 -3.71 2.44
CA ASP A 344 -7.20 -2.40 2.49
C ASP A 344 -8.47 -2.42 1.63
N TYR A 345 -9.57 -2.02 2.21
CA TYR A 345 -10.87 -1.93 1.54
C TYR A 345 -11.40 -0.50 1.64
N TYR A 346 -11.77 0.08 0.51
CA TYR A 346 -12.33 1.43 0.40
C TYR A 346 -13.79 1.33 0.02
N LEU A 347 -14.64 1.79 0.94
CA LEU A 347 -16.08 1.94 0.79
C LEU A 347 -16.35 3.37 0.35
N LEU A 348 -16.73 3.54 -0.90
CA LEU A 348 -16.98 4.84 -1.47
C LEU A 348 -18.48 5.10 -1.49
N LYS A 349 -18.90 6.30 -1.14
CA LYS A 349 -20.32 6.66 -1.19
C LYS A 349 -20.79 7.04 -2.60
N GLY A 350 -19.84 7.39 -3.47
CA GLY A 350 -20.11 7.68 -4.86
C GLY A 350 -21.08 8.82 -5.14
N SER A 351 -21.58 8.82 -6.36
CA SER A 351 -22.66 9.73 -6.81
C SER A 351 -24.04 9.12 -6.53
N TRP A 352 -25.09 9.87 -6.86
CA TRP A 352 -26.47 9.42 -6.72
C TRP A 352 -26.80 8.11 -7.47
N ASN A 353 -26.06 7.78 -8.53
CA ASN A 353 -26.39 6.66 -9.41
C ASN A 353 -25.41 5.50 -9.28
N SER A 354 -24.11 5.77 -9.09
CA SER A 354 -23.08 4.73 -9.08
C SER A 354 -21.87 5.09 -8.25
N THR A 355 -21.15 4.06 -7.80
CA THR A 355 -19.89 4.21 -7.08
C THR A 355 -18.90 3.12 -7.45
N PHE A 356 -17.64 3.34 -7.06
CA PHE A 356 -16.60 2.32 -7.08
C PHE A 356 -16.23 1.91 -5.65
N ASP A 357 -16.25 0.61 -5.38
CA ASP A 357 -15.53 0.05 -4.25
C ASP A 357 -14.23 -0.56 -4.76
N TYR A 358 -13.15 -0.43 -4.04
CA TYR A 358 -11.94 -1.15 -4.37
C TYR A 358 -11.24 -1.69 -3.14
N SER A 359 -10.53 -2.78 -3.34
CA SER A 359 -9.72 -3.42 -2.31
C SER A 359 -8.41 -3.89 -2.92
N PHE A 360 -7.36 -3.80 -2.13
CA PHE A 360 -6.07 -4.36 -2.49
C PHE A 360 -5.44 -5.01 -1.28
N GLY A 361 -4.51 -5.91 -1.54
CA GLY A 361 -3.89 -6.63 -0.46
C GLY A 361 -2.71 -7.48 -0.89
N LYS A 362 -2.13 -8.11 0.13
CA LYS A 362 -1.02 -9.02 -0.01
C LYS A 362 -1.16 -10.16 0.97
N PHE A 363 -0.89 -11.36 0.48
CA PHE A 363 -0.68 -12.55 1.31
C PHE A 363 0.73 -13.05 1.08
N MET A 364 1.42 -13.45 2.14
CA MET A 364 2.72 -14.08 1.99
C MET A 364 3.01 -15.09 3.09
N ILE A 365 3.72 -16.15 2.70
CA ILE A 365 4.42 -17.09 3.59
C ILE A 365 5.90 -16.77 3.46
N TYR A 366 6.62 -16.75 4.55
CA TYR A 366 8.01 -16.33 4.57
C TYR A 366 8.86 -17.15 5.52
N SER A 367 10.14 -17.24 5.18
CA SER A 367 11.22 -17.72 6.03
C SER A 367 12.35 -16.70 6.00
N GLY A 368 13.01 -16.45 7.11
CA GLY A 368 14.06 -15.45 7.14
C GLY A 368 15.10 -15.65 8.22
N TYR A 369 16.21 -14.94 8.04
CA TYR A 369 17.35 -15.00 8.95
C TYR A 369 17.93 -13.60 9.22
N ARG A 370 18.39 -13.38 10.45
CA ARG A 370 19.00 -12.13 10.92
C ARG A 370 20.51 -12.30 11.00
N PHE A 371 21.23 -11.81 9.99
CA PHE A 371 22.68 -11.92 9.88
C PHE A 371 23.39 -10.87 10.72
N SER A 372 24.42 -11.31 11.46
CA SER A 372 25.37 -10.38 12.08
C SER A 372 26.37 -9.92 11.03
N VAL A 373 26.40 -8.62 10.76
CA VAL A 373 27.25 -8.04 9.72
C VAL A 373 28.71 -8.01 10.18
N LEU A 374 29.62 -8.52 9.34
CA LEU A 374 31.06 -8.52 9.59
C LEU A 374 31.62 -7.07 9.65
N LYS A 375 32.75 -6.87 10.37
CA LYS A 375 33.32 -5.53 10.58
C LYS A 375 33.62 -4.77 9.27
N LYS A 376 34.08 -5.46 8.21
CA LYS A 376 34.40 -4.86 6.91
C LYS A 376 33.16 -4.41 6.15
N GLU A 377 32.12 -5.23 6.11
CA GLU A 377 30.84 -4.93 5.46
C GLU A 377 30.04 -3.88 6.23
N ARG A 378 30.20 -3.86 7.56
CA ARG A 378 29.58 -2.85 8.43
C ARG A 378 29.95 -1.43 8.00
N LYS A 379 31.21 -1.19 7.57
CA LYS A 379 31.65 0.13 7.08
C LYS A 379 30.90 0.56 5.80
N LEU A 380 30.64 -0.36 4.87
CA LEU A 380 29.85 -0.10 3.66
C LEU A 380 28.38 0.15 3.99
N LEU A 381 27.76 -0.72 4.79
CA LEU A 381 26.36 -0.59 5.19
C LEU A 381 26.10 0.66 6.04
N ARG A 382 27.09 1.10 6.84
CA ARG A 382 27.07 2.40 7.53
C ARG A 382 27.11 3.56 6.56
N ARG A 383 27.99 3.51 5.53
CA ARG A 383 28.02 4.56 4.48
C ARG A 383 26.68 4.68 3.76
N LEU A 384 26.03 3.55 3.51
CA LEU A 384 24.68 3.46 2.94
C LEU A 384 23.57 3.73 3.95
N LYS A 385 23.91 3.97 5.24
CA LYS A 385 22.98 4.20 6.36
C LYS A 385 21.95 3.09 6.56
N LEU A 386 22.31 1.86 6.22
CA LEU A 386 21.47 0.69 6.38
C LEU A 386 21.57 0.03 7.76
N ILE A 387 22.63 0.35 8.53
CA ILE A 387 22.84 -0.11 9.92
C ILE A 387 23.38 1.00 10.80
N ASP A 388 23.23 0.86 12.13
CA ASP A 388 23.75 1.80 13.11
C ASP A 388 25.22 1.59 13.48
N TYR A 389 25.79 2.59 14.20
CA TYR A 389 27.14 2.60 14.73
C TYR A 389 27.39 1.46 15.73
#